data_a755040f1cefe0cfc479823cdef91838
#
_entry.id   a755040f1cefe0cfc479823cdef91838
#
_cell.length_a   1.000
_cell.length_b   1.000
_cell.length_c   1.000
_cell.angle_alpha   90.00
_cell.angle_beta   90.00
_cell.angle_gamma   90.00
#
_symmetry.space_group_name_H-M   'P 1'
#
loop_
_entity.id
_entity.type
_entity.pdbx_description
1 polymer ?
#
loop_
_entity_poly.entity_id
_entity_poly.type
_entity_poly.pdbx_seq_one_letter_code
_entity_poly.pdbx_strand_id
1 'polypeptide(L)'
;MSAERYELNKQLAQMLKGGVIMDVTTPEQARIAEEAGACAVMALERIPADIRAAGGVSRMSDPKMIKEIQEAVSIPVMAKCRIGHFVEAQILEAIEIDYIDESEVLSPADNVYHIDKTQFEVPFVCGAKNLGEALRRIAEGATM
;
A
#
# COMPACT_ATOMS: atom_id res chain seq x y z
N MET A 1 16.31 -6.80 3.86
CA MET A 1 15.69 -6.31 5.11
C MET A 1 16.27 -7.08 6.30
N SER A 2 16.73 -6.39 7.34
CA SER A 2 17.24 -7.02 8.56
C SER A 2 16.10 -7.57 9.44
N ALA A 3 16.43 -8.48 10.37
CA ALA A 3 15.45 -8.99 11.33
C ALA A 3 14.89 -7.87 12.23
N GLU A 4 15.74 -6.93 12.62
CA GLU A 4 15.33 -5.75 13.41
C GLU A 4 14.37 -4.87 12.63
N ARG A 5 14.62 -4.66 11.33
CA ARG A 5 13.72 -3.88 10.47
C ARG A 5 12.38 -4.59 10.29
N TYR A 6 12.38 -5.91 10.13
CA TYR A 6 11.14 -6.69 10.04
C TYR A 6 10.27 -6.54 11.31
N GLU A 7 10.88 -6.61 12.49
CA GLU A 7 10.17 -6.40 13.75
C GLU A 7 9.63 -4.96 13.88
N LEU A 8 10.40 -3.97 13.46
CA LEU A 8 9.92 -2.58 13.39
C LEU A 8 8.72 -2.46 12.45
N ASN A 9 8.78 -3.05 11.27
CA ASN A 9 7.68 -3.01 10.31
C ASN A 9 6.39 -3.64 10.86
N LYS A 10 6.51 -4.73 11.63
CA LYS A 10 5.37 -5.32 12.35
C LYS A 10 4.77 -4.37 13.39
N GLN A 11 5.62 -3.64 14.11
CA GLN A 11 5.17 -2.63 15.09
C GLN A 11 4.47 -1.46 14.39
N LEU A 12 5.00 -1.00 13.26
CA LEU A 12 4.37 0.04 12.44
C LEU A 12 2.97 -0.40 11.95
N ALA A 13 2.82 -1.66 11.55
CA ALA A 13 1.52 -2.22 11.19
C ALA A 13 0.53 -2.20 12.37
N GLN A 14 0.98 -2.46 13.60
CA GLN A 14 0.13 -2.41 14.79
C GLN A 14 -0.41 -1.00 15.09
N MET A 15 0.28 0.06 14.68
CA MET A 15 -0.19 1.44 14.86
C MET A 15 -1.49 1.74 14.10
N LEU A 16 -1.80 0.97 13.05
CA LEU A 16 -3.00 1.14 12.24
C LEU A 16 -4.21 0.35 12.77
N LYS A 17 -3.98 -0.48 13.79
CA LYS A 17 -5.02 -1.37 14.34
C LYS A 17 -6.19 -0.59 14.93
N GLY A 18 -7.40 -0.92 14.48
CA GLY A 18 -8.62 -0.29 14.95
C GLY A 18 -8.91 1.09 14.34
N GLY A 19 -8.02 1.57 13.46
CA GLY A 19 -8.22 2.82 12.73
C GLY A 19 -8.86 2.61 11.36
N VAL A 20 -9.06 3.72 10.65
CA VAL A 20 -9.58 3.75 9.28
C VAL A 20 -8.47 4.20 8.34
N ILE A 21 -8.22 3.43 7.29
CA ILE A 21 -7.38 3.80 6.16
C ILE A 21 -8.31 4.26 5.03
N MET A 22 -8.18 5.50 4.59
CA MET A 22 -9.07 6.07 3.58
C MET A 22 -8.38 6.11 2.21
N ASP A 23 -9.06 5.55 1.20
CA ASP A 23 -8.63 5.66 -0.19
C ASP A 23 -8.80 7.08 -0.70
N VAL A 24 -7.75 7.66 -1.28
CA VAL A 24 -7.73 9.02 -1.81
C VAL A 24 -7.03 9.07 -3.16
N THR A 25 -7.48 10.00 -4.01
CA THR A 25 -6.89 10.23 -5.33
C THR A 25 -6.35 11.65 -5.50
N THR A 26 -6.53 12.51 -4.51
CA THR A 26 -6.05 13.91 -4.52
C THR A 26 -5.55 14.33 -3.14
N PRO A 27 -4.65 15.34 -3.05
CA PRO A 27 -4.23 15.91 -1.77
C PRO A 27 -5.38 16.49 -0.94
N GLU A 28 -6.39 17.05 -1.60
CA GLU A 28 -7.55 17.61 -0.92
C GLU A 28 -8.40 16.54 -0.24
N GLN A 29 -8.63 15.40 -0.92
CA GLN A 29 -9.30 14.24 -0.31
C GLN A 29 -8.52 13.71 0.89
N ALA A 30 -7.19 13.73 0.82
CA ALA A 30 -6.33 13.32 1.93
C ALA A 30 -6.51 14.22 3.16
N ARG A 31 -6.58 15.54 2.98
CA ARG A 31 -6.86 16.48 4.08
C ARG A 31 -8.22 16.23 4.71
N ILE A 32 -9.26 16.03 3.89
CA ILE A 32 -10.60 15.70 4.37
C ILE A 32 -10.60 14.41 5.19
N ALA A 33 -9.88 13.38 4.72
CA ALA A 33 -9.76 12.11 5.43
C ALA A 33 -9.06 12.28 6.79
N GLU A 34 -7.96 13.04 6.84
CA GLU A 34 -7.24 13.35 8.09
C GLU A 34 -8.12 14.12 9.07
N GLU A 35 -8.83 15.17 8.62
CA GLU A 35 -9.74 15.94 9.44
C GLU A 35 -10.91 15.10 9.98
N ALA A 36 -11.36 14.11 9.22
CA ALA A 36 -12.37 13.16 9.63
C ALA A 36 -11.87 12.07 10.62
N GLY A 37 -10.57 12.03 10.90
CA GLY A 37 -9.97 11.13 11.87
C GLY A 37 -9.42 9.83 11.30
N ALA A 38 -9.16 9.73 9.99
CA ALA A 38 -8.45 8.59 9.41
C ALA A 38 -7.06 8.44 10.05
N CYS A 39 -6.62 7.21 10.27
CA CYS A 39 -5.28 6.93 10.82
C CYS A 39 -4.20 6.87 9.73
N ALA A 40 -4.59 6.68 8.48
CA ALA A 40 -3.74 6.69 7.30
C ALA A 40 -4.59 6.94 6.06
N VAL A 41 -3.93 7.31 4.97
CA VAL A 41 -4.55 7.39 3.64
C VAL A 41 -3.84 6.46 2.67
N MET A 42 -4.60 5.91 1.70
CA MET A 42 -4.09 5.11 0.60
C MET A 42 -4.14 5.94 -0.69
N ALA A 43 -2.97 6.28 -1.23
CA ALA A 43 -2.88 7.00 -2.49
C ALA A 43 -3.13 6.04 -3.68
N LEU A 44 -4.21 6.26 -4.39
CA LEU A 44 -4.65 5.47 -5.53
C LEU A 44 -4.73 6.31 -6.81
N GLU A 45 -4.46 5.70 -7.96
CA GLU A 45 -4.77 6.32 -9.25
C GLU A 45 -6.28 6.33 -9.49
N ARG A 46 -6.96 5.22 -9.14
CA ARG A 46 -8.41 5.07 -9.22
C ARG A 46 -8.93 4.33 -8.00
N ILE A 47 -10.05 4.77 -7.47
CA ILE A 47 -10.74 4.03 -6.39
C ILE A 47 -11.37 2.73 -6.92
N PRO A 48 -11.65 1.74 -6.06
CA PRO A 48 -12.23 0.46 -6.48
C PRO A 48 -13.51 0.59 -7.33
N ALA A 49 -14.37 1.57 -7.05
CA ALA A 49 -15.59 1.80 -7.81
C ALA A 49 -15.30 2.18 -9.28
N ASP A 50 -14.30 3.03 -9.51
CA ASP A 50 -13.90 3.46 -10.85
C ASP A 50 -13.23 2.33 -11.62
N ILE A 51 -12.44 1.49 -10.93
CA ILE A 51 -11.85 0.29 -11.54
C ILE A 51 -12.94 -0.67 -11.99
N ARG A 52 -13.98 -0.89 -11.16
CA ARG A 52 -15.13 -1.73 -11.53
C ARG A 52 -15.88 -1.20 -12.74
N ALA A 53 -16.05 0.12 -12.83
CA ALA A 53 -16.76 0.77 -13.94
C ALA A 53 -15.97 0.71 -15.26
N ALA A 54 -14.66 0.96 -15.19
CA ALA A 54 -13.78 1.04 -16.37
C ALA A 54 -13.17 -0.30 -16.79
N GLY A 55 -13.10 -1.26 -15.86
CA GLY A 55 -12.38 -2.53 -16.04
C GLY A 55 -10.86 -2.37 -15.94
N GLY A 56 -10.15 -3.50 -15.96
CA GLY A 56 -8.70 -3.55 -15.94
C GLY A 56 -8.07 -3.46 -14.55
N VAL A 57 -6.78 -3.21 -14.54
CA VAL A 57 -5.94 -3.13 -13.34
C VAL A 57 -5.33 -1.74 -13.26
N SER A 58 -5.42 -1.12 -12.09
CA SER A 58 -4.82 0.19 -11.85
C SER A 58 -3.35 0.04 -11.47
N ARG A 59 -2.48 0.78 -12.14
CA ARG A 59 -1.07 0.93 -11.76
C ARG A 59 -0.93 1.79 -10.50
N MET A 60 0.30 1.92 -9.99
CA MET A 60 0.61 2.91 -8.96
C MET A 60 0.23 4.33 -9.39
N SER A 61 -0.09 5.18 -8.42
CA SER A 61 -0.33 6.60 -8.65
C SER A 61 0.93 7.32 -9.15
N ASP A 62 0.75 8.46 -9.83
CA ASP A 62 1.86 9.34 -10.21
C ASP A 62 2.67 9.73 -8.96
N PRO A 63 4.01 9.55 -8.97
CA PRO A 63 4.88 9.91 -7.86
C PRO A 63 4.74 11.37 -7.42
N LYS A 64 4.47 12.29 -8.35
CA LYS A 64 4.23 13.70 -8.04
C LYS A 64 2.99 13.86 -7.17
N MET A 65 1.89 13.23 -7.54
CA MET A 65 0.64 13.28 -6.78
C MET A 65 0.81 12.64 -5.39
N ILE A 66 1.56 11.53 -5.30
CA ILE A 66 1.86 10.91 -4.00
C ILE A 66 2.63 11.88 -3.10
N LYS A 67 3.64 12.57 -3.63
CA LYS A 67 4.38 13.59 -2.86
C LYS A 67 3.50 14.74 -2.41
N GLU A 68 2.61 15.22 -3.28
CA GLU A 68 1.65 16.26 -2.91
C GLU A 68 0.71 15.80 -1.78
N ILE A 69 0.32 14.52 -1.77
CA ILE A 69 -0.46 13.94 -0.66
C ILE A 69 0.39 13.87 0.61
N GLN A 70 1.64 13.42 0.53
CA GLN A 70 2.55 13.37 1.69
C GLN A 70 2.76 14.75 2.33
N GLU A 71 2.85 15.80 1.52
CA GLU A 71 2.98 17.18 1.98
C GLU A 71 1.68 17.76 2.57
N ALA A 72 0.54 17.20 2.18
CA ALA A 72 -0.79 17.70 2.55
C ALA A 72 -1.25 17.20 3.92
N VAL A 73 -0.75 16.06 4.41
CA VAL A 73 -1.22 15.41 5.64
C VAL A 73 -0.06 15.05 6.57
N SER A 74 -0.36 14.90 7.86
CA SER A 74 0.60 14.46 8.88
C SER A 74 0.49 12.96 9.20
N ILE A 75 -0.61 12.33 8.80
CA ILE A 75 -0.83 10.90 8.99
C ILE A 75 -0.06 10.08 7.93
N PRO A 76 0.23 8.80 8.18
CA PRO A 76 0.91 7.94 7.23
C PRO A 76 0.22 7.88 5.86
N VAL A 77 1.03 7.86 4.81
CA VAL A 77 0.57 7.70 3.42
C VAL A 77 0.99 6.33 2.92
N MET A 78 0.02 5.54 2.50
CA MET A 78 0.21 4.27 1.83
C MET A 78 0.05 4.47 0.33
N ALA A 79 0.72 3.65 -0.47
CA ALA A 79 0.51 3.63 -1.90
C ALA A 79 0.47 2.20 -2.42
N LYS A 80 -0.32 2.01 -3.47
CA LYS A 80 -0.52 0.71 -4.10
C LYS A 80 0.51 0.49 -5.21
N CYS A 81 1.02 -0.73 -5.29
CA CYS A 81 1.67 -1.26 -6.48
C CYS A 81 0.94 -2.52 -6.97
N ARG A 82 1.05 -2.81 -8.28
CA ARG A 82 0.49 -4.04 -8.84
C ARG A 82 1.28 -5.25 -8.35
N ILE A 83 0.61 -6.39 -8.25
CA ILE A 83 1.23 -7.65 -7.83
C ILE A 83 2.39 -8.00 -8.76
N GLY A 84 3.56 -8.30 -8.18
CA GLY A 84 4.76 -8.68 -8.90
C GLY A 84 5.54 -7.53 -9.54
N HIS A 85 5.04 -6.31 -9.54
CA HIS A 85 5.68 -5.15 -10.17
C HIS A 85 6.71 -4.50 -9.22
N PHE A 86 7.83 -5.15 -9.02
CA PHE A 86 8.87 -4.72 -8.09
C PHE A 86 9.43 -3.31 -8.42
N VAL A 87 9.42 -2.90 -9.68
CA VAL A 87 9.86 -1.55 -10.08
C VAL A 87 8.92 -0.47 -9.51
N GLU A 88 7.62 -0.71 -9.48
CA GLU A 88 6.68 0.20 -8.81
C GLU A 88 7.00 0.31 -7.32
N ALA A 89 7.27 -0.80 -6.65
CA ALA A 89 7.67 -0.80 -5.25
C ALA A 89 8.99 -0.07 -5.01
N GLN A 90 9.98 -0.21 -5.89
CA GLN A 90 11.24 0.53 -5.82
C GLN A 90 11.04 2.04 -5.95
N ILE A 91 10.16 2.49 -6.84
CA ILE A 91 9.81 3.90 -6.99
C ILE A 91 9.14 4.42 -5.71
N LEU A 92 8.20 3.67 -5.15
CA LEU A 92 7.50 4.03 -3.92
C LEU A 92 8.45 4.11 -2.72
N GLU A 93 9.37 3.17 -2.57
CA GLU A 93 10.39 3.22 -1.53
C GLU A 93 11.31 4.43 -1.71
N ALA A 94 11.69 4.75 -2.96
CA ALA A 94 12.56 5.89 -3.26
C ALA A 94 11.91 7.26 -2.94
N ILE A 95 10.61 7.37 -2.96
CA ILE A 95 9.88 8.56 -2.52
C ILE A 95 9.47 8.54 -1.05
N GLU A 96 10.02 7.58 -0.30
CA GLU A 96 9.84 7.45 1.15
C GLU A 96 8.38 7.27 1.57
N ILE A 97 7.66 6.42 0.84
CA ILE A 97 6.29 6.04 1.22
C ILE A 97 6.29 5.29 2.56
N ASP A 98 5.29 5.48 3.39
CA ASP A 98 5.22 4.87 4.72
C ASP A 98 4.88 3.37 4.67
N TYR A 99 4.00 2.97 3.74
CA TYR A 99 3.61 1.57 3.53
C TYR A 99 3.34 1.33 2.04
N ILE A 100 3.64 0.14 1.55
CA ILE A 100 3.29 -0.30 0.20
C ILE A 100 2.21 -1.38 0.27
N ASP A 101 1.13 -1.19 -0.47
CA ASP A 101 0.10 -2.20 -0.67
C ASP A 101 0.31 -2.91 -2.02
N GLU A 102 0.80 -4.14 -1.97
CA GLU A 102 0.87 -5.01 -3.15
C GLU A 102 -0.45 -5.73 -3.32
N SER A 103 -1.35 -5.16 -4.11
CA SER A 103 -2.70 -5.72 -4.28
C SER A 103 -3.31 -5.41 -5.64
N GLU A 104 -4.29 -6.24 -5.99
CA GLU A 104 -5.19 -6.06 -7.12
C GLU A 104 -6.63 -6.28 -6.63
N VAL A 105 -7.48 -5.27 -6.78
CA VAL A 105 -8.83 -5.31 -6.20
C VAL A 105 -9.74 -6.30 -6.92
N LEU A 106 -9.68 -6.36 -8.26
CA LEU A 106 -10.67 -7.09 -9.07
C LEU A 106 -10.09 -8.24 -9.86
N SER A 107 -8.85 -8.13 -10.29
CA SER A 107 -8.18 -9.12 -11.13
C SER A 107 -6.71 -9.20 -10.73
N PRO A 108 -6.29 -10.25 -10.04
CA PRO A 108 -4.88 -10.44 -9.75
C PRO A 108 -4.07 -10.44 -11.05
N ALA A 109 -3.06 -9.59 -11.12
CA ALA A 109 -2.15 -9.56 -12.26
C ALA A 109 -1.32 -10.85 -12.33
N ASP A 110 -0.99 -11.40 -11.17
CA ASP A 110 -0.27 -12.66 -11.04
C ASP A 110 -0.65 -13.35 -9.72
N ASN A 111 -0.89 -14.66 -9.80
CA ASN A 111 -1.19 -15.49 -8.63
C ASN A 111 0.06 -16.19 -8.05
N VAL A 112 1.18 -16.16 -8.78
CA VAL A 112 2.40 -16.92 -8.47
C VAL A 112 3.54 -15.99 -8.11
N TYR A 113 3.83 -15.01 -8.96
CA TYR A 113 4.98 -14.12 -8.84
C TYR A 113 4.64 -12.85 -8.08
N HIS A 114 4.78 -12.92 -6.77
CA HIS A 114 4.68 -11.77 -5.89
C HIS A 114 6.04 -11.13 -5.66
N ILE A 115 6.07 -9.87 -5.23
CA ILE A 115 7.31 -9.17 -4.89
C ILE A 115 7.98 -9.86 -3.70
N ASP A 116 9.28 -10.08 -3.79
CA ASP A 116 10.09 -10.45 -2.63
C ASP A 116 10.30 -9.23 -1.74
N LYS A 117 9.46 -9.11 -0.73
CA LYS A 117 9.39 -7.96 0.17
C LYS A 117 10.57 -7.88 1.12
N THR A 118 11.35 -8.97 1.24
CA THR A 118 12.58 -8.98 2.04
C THR A 118 13.68 -8.11 1.44
N GLN A 119 13.55 -7.71 0.17
CA GLN A 119 14.47 -6.80 -0.51
C GLN A 119 14.21 -5.32 -0.20
N PHE A 120 13.15 -5.02 0.54
CA PHE A 120 12.71 -3.65 0.86
C PHE A 120 12.79 -3.37 2.36
N GLU A 121 12.97 -2.11 2.72
CA GLU A 121 12.93 -1.65 4.11
C GLU A 121 11.51 -1.20 4.52
N VAL A 122 10.71 -0.73 3.57
CA VAL A 122 9.33 -0.28 3.79
C VAL A 122 8.40 -1.45 4.12
N PRO A 123 7.44 -1.27 5.05
CA PRO A 123 6.46 -2.32 5.36
C PRO A 123 5.47 -2.53 4.21
N PHE A 124 5.16 -3.81 3.94
CA PHE A 124 4.20 -4.23 2.93
C PHE A 124 2.89 -4.70 3.54
N VAL A 125 1.81 -4.30 2.88
CA VAL A 125 0.44 -4.75 3.11
C VAL A 125 0.00 -5.62 1.94
N CYS A 126 -0.67 -6.73 2.20
CA CYS A 126 -1.17 -7.63 1.16
C CYS A 126 -2.57 -8.15 1.50
N GLY A 127 -3.36 -8.37 0.46
CA GLY A 127 -4.61 -9.10 0.57
C GLY A 127 -4.40 -10.62 0.57
N ALA A 128 -5.27 -11.34 1.25
CA ALA A 128 -5.32 -12.81 1.21
C ALA A 128 -6.77 -13.28 1.30
N LYS A 129 -7.14 -14.25 0.47
CA LYS A 129 -8.50 -14.83 0.43
C LYS A 129 -8.68 -15.97 1.43
N ASN A 130 -7.59 -16.55 1.90
CA ASN A 130 -7.57 -17.67 2.83
C ASN A 130 -6.25 -17.72 3.59
N LEU A 131 -6.17 -18.59 4.60
CA LEU A 131 -5.00 -18.73 5.45
C LEU A 131 -3.73 -19.11 4.66
N GLY A 132 -3.86 -19.97 3.66
CA GLY A 132 -2.72 -20.38 2.84
C GLY A 132 -2.08 -19.21 2.09
N GLU A 133 -2.90 -18.33 1.52
CA GLU A 133 -2.42 -17.09 0.89
C GLU A 133 -1.78 -16.15 1.91
N ALA A 134 -2.39 -15.97 3.08
CA ALA A 134 -1.85 -15.13 4.13
C ALA A 134 -0.47 -15.61 4.58
N LEU A 135 -0.30 -16.91 4.79
CA LEU A 135 0.99 -17.49 5.17
C LEU A 135 2.05 -17.28 4.07
N ARG A 136 1.67 -17.38 2.81
CA ARG A 136 2.58 -17.08 1.69
C ARG A 136 3.00 -15.61 1.68
N ARG A 137 2.08 -14.68 1.88
CA ARG A 137 2.41 -13.23 1.97
C ARG A 137 3.36 -12.93 3.12
N ILE A 138 3.13 -13.56 4.28
CA ILE A 138 4.05 -13.44 5.42
C ILE A 138 5.43 -14.01 5.09
N ALA A 139 5.49 -15.17 4.46
CA ALA A 139 6.75 -15.77 4.03
C ALA A 139 7.53 -14.91 3.03
N GLU A 140 6.84 -14.10 2.22
CA GLU A 140 7.45 -13.13 1.29
C GLU A 140 7.91 -11.84 1.99
N GLY A 141 7.58 -11.63 3.26
CA GLY A 141 7.97 -10.49 4.06
C GLY A 141 6.87 -9.46 4.35
N ALA A 142 5.61 -9.74 4.02
CA ALA A 142 4.50 -8.87 4.38
C ALA A 142 4.32 -8.81 5.91
N THR A 143 3.96 -7.62 6.42
CA THR A 143 3.79 -7.37 7.85
C THR A 143 2.35 -6.96 8.23
N MET A 144 1.49 -6.76 7.23
CA MET A 144 0.07 -6.47 7.42
C MET A 144 -0.75 -7.05 6.27
#